data_aaf9140085bb3c0bb0e463dbd2d7367c
#
_entry.id   aaf9140085bb3c0bb0e463dbd2d7367c
#
_cell.length_a   1.000
_cell.length_b   1.000
_cell.length_c   1.000
_cell.angle_alpha   90.00
_cell.angle_beta   90.00
_cell.angle_gamma   90.00
#
_symmetry.space_group_name_H-M   'P 1'
#
loop_
_entity.id
_entity.type
_entity.pdbx_description
1 polymer ?
#
loop_
_entity_poly.entity_id
_entity_poly.type
_entity_poly.pdbx_seq_one_letter_code
_entity_poly.pdbx_strand_id
1 'polypeptide(L)'
;MPGSDPHADLVSRWVKSVTNSLATAEPKPEPKIPMSKVTAATDYMRAKGYRFTTAEHAKALLYYLKGYAIGLIGSPGTGKTMFFECVPSRPIKFSLADYIGESMEDIKTIFRNYEKDDVVIDDIGAEPVFNYYGDKFDLLPLILDWRMRLNGVRTHFTSNLSGAELMTRYGQRVVDRLYGLAKIFTISGESLREPRPVTNYQSLITKHQTP
;
A
#
# COMPACT_ATOMS: atom_id res chain seq x y z
N MET A 1 -32.82 15.76 19.73
CA MET A 1 -31.57 15.16 20.20
C MET A 1 -30.90 14.51 19.00
N PRO A 2 -29.76 14.99 18.46
CA PRO A 2 -29.07 14.28 17.38
C PRO A 2 -28.43 13.02 17.98
N GLY A 3 -28.78 11.86 17.44
CA GLY A 3 -28.24 10.57 17.83
C GLY A 3 -26.77 10.49 17.49
N SER A 4 -25.94 10.09 18.43
CA SER A 4 -24.53 9.80 18.23
C SER A 4 -24.40 8.68 17.20
N ASP A 5 -23.58 8.89 16.18
CA ASP A 5 -23.27 7.90 15.16
C ASP A 5 -22.58 6.69 15.84
N PRO A 6 -23.19 5.49 15.82
CA PRO A 6 -22.61 4.31 16.46
C PRO A 6 -21.26 3.90 15.85
N HIS A 7 -20.99 4.26 14.59
CA HIS A 7 -19.73 3.99 13.92
C HIS A 7 -18.59 4.89 14.42
N ALA A 8 -18.87 6.17 14.73
CA ALA A 8 -17.87 7.09 15.26
C ALA A 8 -17.38 6.66 16.66
N ASP A 9 -18.27 6.10 17.49
CA ASP A 9 -17.92 5.59 18.82
C ASP A 9 -17.08 4.30 18.74
N LEU A 10 -17.38 3.41 17.80
CA LEU A 10 -16.59 2.20 17.54
C LEU A 10 -15.17 2.52 17.09
N VAL A 11 -15.01 3.45 16.16
CA VAL A 11 -13.68 3.88 15.67
C VAL A 11 -12.88 4.52 16.81
N SER A 12 -13.52 5.37 17.64
CA SER A 12 -12.85 6.01 18.78
C SER A 12 -12.40 5.01 19.84
N ARG A 13 -13.20 4.00 20.15
CA ARG A 13 -12.84 2.92 21.08
C ARG A 13 -11.71 2.05 20.54
N TRP A 14 -11.74 1.74 19.24
CA TRP A 14 -10.69 0.97 18.61
C TRP A 14 -9.35 1.70 18.60
N VAL A 15 -9.32 2.97 18.19
CA VAL A 15 -8.11 3.81 18.25
C VAL A 15 -7.53 3.82 19.67
N LYS A 16 -8.37 3.99 20.70
CA LYS A 16 -7.94 3.93 22.10
C LYS A 16 -7.41 2.55 22.49
N SER A 17 -8.05 1.48 22.05
CA SER A 17 -7.62 0.09 22.35
C SER A 17 -6.27 -0.23 21.71
N VAL A 18 -6.06 0.14 20.43
CA VAL A 18 -4.78 -0.06 19.73
C VAL A 18 -3.68 0.80 20.36
N THR A 19 -3.99 2.05 20.71
CA THR A 19 -3.02 2.95 21.37
C THR A 19 -2.63 2.41 22.75
N ASN A 20 -3.56 1.87 23.52
CA ASN A 20 -3.27 1.29 24.84
C ASN A 20 -2.52 -0.05 24.73
N SER A 21 -2.83 -0.90 23.74
CA SER A 21 -2.10 -2.16 23.51
C SER A 21 -0.65 -1.92 23.06
N LEU A 22 -0.39 -0.83 22.34
CA LEU A 22 0.95 -0.40 21.96
C LEU A 22 1.73 0.22 23.12
N ALA A 23 1.03 0.78 24.12
CA ALA A 23 1.66 1.43 25.28
C ALA A 23 2.15 0.45 26.36
N THR A 24 1.73 -0.81 26.35
CA THR A 24 2.07 -1.82 27.37
C THR A 24 3.26 -2.71 27.02
N ALA A 25 3.73 -2.71 25.76
CA ALA A 25 4.96 -3.38 25.38
C ALA A 25 6.13 -2.43 25.53
N GLU A 26 7.14 -2.76 26.36
CA GLU A 26 8.41 -2.02 26.36
C GLU A 26 8.91 -1.90 24.91
N PRO A 27 9.12 -0.68 24.39
CA PRO A 27 9.53 -0.51 23.01
C PRO A 27 10.91 -1.15 22.84
N LYS A 28 11.00 -2.21 22.02
CA LYS A 28 12.29 -2.72 21.58
C LYS A 28 13.09 -1.54 21.01
N PRO A 29 14.37 -1.38 21.38
CA PRO A 29 15.17 -0.26 20.89
C PRO A 29 15.14 -0.24 19.36
N GLU A 30 14.66 0.88 18.80
CA GLU A 30 14.59 1.03 17.35
C GLU A 30 15.98 0.98 16.73
N PRO A 31 16.17 0.26 15.60
CA PRO A 31 17.44 0.21 14.92
C PRO A 31 17.93 1.63 14.58
N LYS A 32 19.15 1.96 14.99
CA LYS A 32 19.80 3.23 14.64
C LYS A 32 20.34 3.10 13.21
N ILE A 33 19.92 3.97 12.31
CA ILE A 33 20.44 4.03 10.93
C ILE A 33 21.40 5.21 10.82
N PRO A 34 22.64 5.00 10.31
CA PRO A 34 23.55 6.10 10.05
C PRO A 34 22.95 7.10 9.06
N MET A 35 23.13 8.40 9.32
CA MET A 35 22.59 9.46 8.45
C MET A 35 23.14 9.34 7.02
N SER A 36 24.38 8.90 6.84
CA SER A 36 24.98 8.63 5.53
C SER A 36 24.18 7.63 4.70
N LYS A 37 23.63 6.59 5.31
CA LYS A 37 22.78 5.61 4.63
C LYS A 37 21.44 6.22 4.20
N VAL A 38 20.86 7.09 5.03
CA VAL A 38 19.62 7.81 4.70
C VAL A 38 19.84 8.77 3.55
N THR A 39 20.94 9.54 3.58
CA THR A 39 21.33 10.47 2.50
C THR A 39 21.53 9.71 1.19
N ALA A 40 22.34 8.65 1.18
CA ALA A 40 22.61 7.85 -0.01
C ALA A 40 21.30 7.26 -0.61
N ALA A 41 20.40 6.76 0.21
CA ALA A 41 19.09 6.24 -0.25
C ALA A 41 18.21 7.36 -0.81
N THR A 42 18.22 8.54 -0.20
CA THR A 42 17.46 9.72 -0.68
C THR A 42 17.98 10.17 -2.04
N ASP A 43 19.28 10.26 -2.22
CA ASP A 43 19.91 10.68 -3.48
C ASP A 43 19.66 9.64 -4.58
N TYR A 44 19.74 8.36 -4.24
CA TYR A 44 19.39 7.27 -5.16
C TYR A 44 17.94 7.37 -5.66
N MET A 45 16.98 7.61 -4.74
CA MET A 45 15.57 7.77 -5.12
C MET A 45 15.34 9.02 -5.97
N ARG A 46 15.99 10.14 -5.62
CA ARG A 46 15.92 11.38 -6.42
C ARG A 46 16.50 11.19 -7.82
N ALA A 47 17.61 10.48 -7.96
CA ALA A 47 18.19 10.15 -9.26
C ALA A 47 17.26 9.31 -10.13
N LYS A 48 16.35 8.53 -9.51
CA LYS A 48 15.26 7.81 -10.19
C LYS A 48 14.01 8.67 -10.44
N GLY A 49 14.05 9.96 -10.14
CA GLY A 49 12.95 10.89 -10.35
C GLY A 49 11.94 10.94 -9.20
N TYR A 50 12.21 10.29 -8.05
CA TYR A 50 11.31 10.36 -6.91
C TYR A 50 11.33 11.75 -6.27
N ARG A 51 10.13 12.29 -5.98
CA ARG A 51 9.97 13.61 -5.34
C ARG A 51 9.48 13.43 -3.90
N PHE A 52 10.29 13.84 -2.93
CA PHE A 52 9.89 13.92 -1.53
C PHE A 52 9.10 15.22 -1.29
N THR A 53 7.79 15.16 -1.38
CA THR A 53 6.91 16.34 -1.27
C THR A 53 6.44 16.61 0.16
N THR A 54 6.50 15.61 1.03
CA THR A 54 6.07 15.71 2.43
C THR A 54 7.07 15.06 3.38
N ALA A 55 7.03 15.44 4.65
CA ALA A 55 7.83 14.82 5.69
C ALA A 55 7.52 13.32 5.85
N GLU A 56 6.30 12.91 5.53
CA GLU A 56 5.88 11.50 5.65
C GLU A 56 6.61 10.59 4.65
N HIS A 57 6.96 11.07 3.45
CA HIS A 57 7.82 10.33 2.52
C HIS A 57 9.20 10.06 3.11
N ALA A 58 9.81 11.06 3.76
CA ALA A 58 11.12 10.91 4.39
C ALA A 58 11.07 9.96 5.60
N LYS A 59 10.00 10.06 6.41
CA LYS A 59 9.76 9.12 7.52
C LYS A 59 9.57 7.70 7.01
N ALA A 60 8.76 7.50 5.97
CA ALA A 60 8.55 6.19 5.36
C ALA A 60 9.88 5.58 4.88
N LEU A 61 10.75 6.36 4.22
CA LEU A 61 12.07 5.91 3.82
C LEU A 61 12.92 5.52 5.04
N LEU A 62 12.93 6.33 6.09
CA LEU A 62 13.68 6.03 7.30
C LEU A 62 13.25 4.69 7.91
N TYR A 63 11.94 4.45 8.05
CA TYR A 63 11.43 3.19 8.59
C TYR A 63 11.66 2.01 7.65
N TYR A 64 11.57 2.22 6.34
CA TYR A 64 11.94 1.21 5.34
C TYR A 64 13.39 0.77 5.51
N LEU A 65 14.33 1.72 5.66
CA LEU A 65 15.75 1.45 5.88
C LEU A 65 16.04 0.78 7.23
N LYS A 66 15.20 1.02 8.24
CA LYS A 66 15.23 0.32 9.53
C LYS A 66 14.74 -1.13 9.46
N GLY A 67 14.23 -1.57 8.31
CA GLY A 67 13.75 -2.93 8.09
C GLY A 67 12.26 -3.15 8.38
N TYR A 68 11.49 -2.08 8.60
CA TYR A 68 10.04 -2.20 8.76
C TYR A 68 9.32 -2.37 7.43
N ALA A 69 8.23 -3.13 7.43
CA ALA A 69 7.25 -3.05 6.36
C ALA A 69 6.53 -1.69 6.42
N ILE A 70 6.15 -1.16 5.26
CA ILE A 70 5.59 0.19 5.10
C ILE A 70 4.25 0.10 4.39
N GLY A 71 3.23 0.73 4.96
CA GLY A 71 1.96 1.01 4.30
C GLY A 71 1.86 2.49 3.94
N LEU A 72 1.61 2.79 2.67
CA LEU A 72 1.38 4.17 2.19
C LEU A 72 -0.08 4.33 1.78
N ILE A 73 -0.81 5.20 2.47
CA ILE A 73 -2.21 5.50 2.18
C ILE A 73 -2.37 6.97 1.81
N GLY A 74 -3.41 7.32 1.05
CA GLY A 74 -3.71 8.72 0.70
C GLY A 74 -4.12 8.90 -0.76
N SER A 75 -4.36 10.14 -1.17
CA SER A 75 -4.91 10.49 -2.48
C SER A 75 -4.13 9.92 -3.66
N PRO A 76 -4.78 9.66 -4.80
CA PRO A 76 -4.11 9.22 -6.03
C PRO A 76 -3.07 10.24 -6.51
N GLY A 77 -1.98 9.74 -7.11
CA GLY A 77 -0.95 10.60 -7.71
C GLY A 77 0.10 11.14 -6.74
N THR A 78 0.00 10.88 -5.44
CA THR A 78 0.94 11.39 -4.42
C THR A 78 2.28 10.63 -4.35
N GLY A 79 2.57 9.71 -5.26
CA GLY A 79 3.87 9.04 -5.35
C GLY A 79 3.99 7.73 -4.56
N LYS A 80 2.91 7.18 -4.01
CA LYS A 80 2.94 5.94 -3.20
C LYS A 80 3.55 4.74 -3.91
N THR A 81 3.05 4.40 -5.08
CA THR A 81 3.57 3.29 -5.90
C THR A 81 5.02 3.57 -6.33
N MET A 82 5.31 4.80 -6.77
CA MET A 82 6.64 5.21 -7.20
C MET A 82 7.67 5.13 -6.06
N PHE A 83 7.25 5.31 -4.81
CA PHE A 83 8.11 5.12 -3.65
C PHE A 83 8.77 3.73 -3.69
N PHE A 84 7.97 2.67 -3.83
CA PHE A 84 8.47 1.29 -3.88
C PHE A 84 9.22 0.95 -5.17
N GLU A 85 8.98 1.67 -6.24
CA GLU A 85 9.74 1.55 -7.50
C GLU A 85 11.12 2.19 -7.43
N CYS A 86 11.28 3.17 -6.53
CA CYS A 86 12.52 3.95 -6.40
C CYS A 86 13.38 3.56 -5.20
N VAL A 87 12.85 2.87 -4.17
CA VAL A 87 13.67 2.49 -2.99
C VAL A 87 14.82 1.57 -3.36
N PRO A 88 15.94 1.64 -2.63
CA PRO A 88 16.97 0.59 -2.67
C PRO A 88 16.36 -0.76 -2.23
N SER A 89 16.80 -1.86 -2.82
CA SER A 89 16.23 -3.19 -2.53
C SER A 89 14.72 -3.26 -2.81
N ARG A 90 14.36 -2.96 -4.03
CA ARG A 90 12.98 -2.90 -4.52
C ARG A 90 12.20 -4.20 -4.22
N PRO A 91 11.06 -4.13 -3.50
CA PRO A 91 10.21 -5.28 -3.26
C PRO A 91 9.50 -5.74 -4.55
N ILE A 92 9.07 -7.00 -4.59
CA ILE A 92 8.25 -7.51 -5.69
C ILE A 92 6.87 -6.87 -5.62
N LYS A 93 6.41 -6.31 -6.73
CA LYS A 93 5.11 -5.62 -6.80
C LYS A 93 4.02 -6.56 -7.28
N PHE A 94 2.90 -6.56 -6.56
CA PHE A 94 1.66 -7.23 -6.91
C PHE A 94 0.51 -6.23 -6.93
N SER A 95 -0.31 -6.26 -7.97
CA SER A 95 -1.64 -5.65 -7.97
C SER A 95 -2.68 -6.77 -7.87
N LEU A 96 -3.60 -6.67 -6.91
CA LEU A 96 -4.64 -7.71 -6.76
C LEU A 96 -5.57 -7.74 -7.96
N ALA A 97 -5.74 -6.62 -8.65
CA ALA A 97 -6.55 -6.52 -9.86
C ALA A 97 -6.00 -7.38 -11.02
N ASP A 98 -4.70 -7.67 -11.04
CA ASP A 98 -4.06 -8.47 -12.10
C ASP A 98 -4.46 -9.96 -12.05
N TYR A 99 -5.05 -10.40 -10.93
CA TYR A 99 -5.46 -11.80 -10.71
C TYR A 99 -6.95 -12.06 -10.94
N ILE A 100 -7.64 -11.12 -11.57
CA ILE A 100 -9.06 -11.28 -11.93
C ILE A 100 -9.18 -12.39 -12.98
N GLY A 101 -9.97 -13.43 -12.63
CA GLY A 101 -10.19 -14.57 -13.53
C GLY A 101 -9.20 -15.71 -13.33
N GLU A 102 -8.14 -15.52 -12.54
CA GLU A 102 -7.21 -16.60 -12.18
C GLU A 102 -7.86 -17.58 -11.20
N SER A 103 -7.46 -18.85 -11.26
CA SER A 103 -7.89 -19.84 -10.27
C SER A 103 -7.22 -19.62 -8.93
N MET A 104 -7.86 -20.04 -7.84
CA MET A 104 -7.28 -19.95 -6.49
C MET A 104 -5.96 -20.73 -6.37
N GLU A 105 -5.79 -21.81 -7.14
CA GLU A 105 -4.57 -22.62 -7.10
C GLU A 105 -3.41 -21.92 -7.83
N ASP A 106 -3.71 -21.24 -8.95
CA ASP A 106 -2.72 -20.43 -9.66
C ASP A 106 -2.26 -19.26 -8.79
N ILE A 107 -3.20 -18.55 -8.15
CA ILE A 107 -2.91 -17.46 -7.22
C ILE A 107 -2.00 -17.94 -6.07
N LYS A 108 -2.33 -19.07 -5.42
CA LYS A 108 -1.51 -19.64 -4.36
C LYS A 108 -0.10 -20.03 -4.87
N THR A 109 -0.01 -20.58 -6.07
CA THR A 109 1.26 -20.96 -6.68
C THR A 109 2.13 -19.73 -6.95
N ILE A 110 1.56 -18.68 -7.50
CA ILE A 110 2.27 -17.41 -7.72
C ILE A 110 2.81 -16.87 -6.40
N PHE A 111 1.98 -16.77 -5.36
CA PHE A 111 2.42 -16.22 -4.09
C PHE A 111 3.45 -17.11 -3.38
N ARG A 112 3.40 -18.45 -3.50
CA ARG A 112 4.42 -19.38 -2.98
C ARG A 112 5.80 -19.13 -3.58
N ASN A 113 5.88 -18.75 -4.85
CA ASN A 113 7.16 -18.45 -5.50
C ASN A 113 7.90 -17.28 -4.85
N TYR A 114 7.18 -16.43 -4.09
CA TYR A 114 7.72 -15.22 -3.45
C TYR A 114 7.67 -15.27 -1.91
N GLU A 115 7.65 -16.47 -1.32
CA GLU A 115 7.63 -16.64 0.13
C GLU A 115 8.87 -16.09 0.84
N LYS A 116 9.98 -15.98 0.12
CA LYS A 116 11.27 -15.49 0.66
C LYS A 116 11.54 -14.04 0.30
N ASP A 117 10.64 -13.39 -0.43
CA ASP A 117 10.84 -12.05 -0.93
C ASP A 117 10.02 -11.02 -0.16
N ASP A 118 10.56 -9.82 -0.05
CA ASP A 118 9.79 -8.66 0.32
C ASP A 118 8.83 -8.30 -0.82
N VAL A 119 7.58 -8.05 -0.48
CA VAL A 119 6.55 -7.74 -1.47
C VAL A 119 5.87 -6.41 -1.16
N VAL A 120 5.31 -5.77 -2.19
CA VAL A 120 4.36 -4.68 -2.05
C VAL A 120 3.06 -5.05 -2.74
N ILE A 121 1.96 -5.01 -2.00
CA ILE A 121 0.61 -5.13 -2.53
C ILE A 121 0.17 -3.72 -2.92
N ASP A 122 0.13 -3.45 -4.23
CA ASP A 122 -0.12 -2.12 -4.75
C ASP A 122 -1.62 -1.87 -4.94
N ASP A 123 -2.04 -0.66 -4.57
CA ASP A 123 -3.38 -0.10 -4.76
C ASP A 123 -4.51 -0.95 -4.13
N ILE A 124 -4.30 -1.39 -2.87
CA ILE A 124 -5.33 -2.09 -2.09
C ILE A 124 -6.62 -1.26 -2.07
N GLY A 125 -7.74 -1.90 -2.40
CA GLY A 125 -9.07 -1.29 -2.47
C GLY A 125 -9.51 -0.94 -3.88
N ALA A 126 -8.63 -1.00 -4.87
CA ALA A 126 -8.96 -0.82 -6.28
C ALA A 126 -9.46 -2.12 -6.94
N GLU A 127 -9.10 -3.27 -6.38
CA GLU A 127 -9.52 -4.57 -6.91
C GLU A 127 -11.02 -4.79 -6.75
N PRO A 128 -11.69 -5.44 -7.71
CA PRO A 128 -13.07 -5.87 -7.56
C PRO A 128 -13.19 -7.04 -6.58
N VAL A 129 -14.41 -7.31 -6.15
CA VAL A 129 -14.73 -8.54 -5.41
C VAL A 129 -14.56 -9.72 -6.37
N PHE A 130 -13.78 -10.70 -5.97
CA PHE A 130 -13.56 -11.92 -6.76
C PHE A 130 -14.79 -12.81 -6.70
N ASN A 131 -15.10 -13.49 -7.81
CA ASN A 131 -16.16 -14.47 -7.91
C ASN A 131 -15.53 -15.82 -8.32
N TYR A 132 -15.69 -16.83 -7.47
CA TYR A 132 -15.20 -18.17 -7.72
C TYR A 132 -16.33 -19.17 -7.48
N TYR A 133 -16.80 -19.82 -8.52
CA TYR A 133 -17.94 -20.76 -8.50
C TYR A 133 -19.22 -20.19 -7.85
N GLY A 134 -19.47 -18.89 -8.02
CA GLY A 134 -20.65 -18.21 -7.44
C GLY A 134 -20.42 -17.58 -6.06
N ASP A 135 -19.37 -17.94 -5.36
CA ASP A 135 -18.99 -17.33 -4.09
C ASP A 135 -18.17 -16.05 -4.30
N LYS A 136 -18.58 -15.00 -3.62
CA LYS A 136 -17.87 -13.71 -3.63
C LYS A 136 -16.90 -13.63 -2.46
N PHE A 137 -15.64 -13.27 -2.75
CA PHE A 137 -14.64 -13.07 -1.71
C PHE A 137 -13.64 -11.99 -2.08
N ASP A 138 -13.01 -11.42 -1.06
CA ASP A 138 -11.86 -10.53 -1.22
C ASP A 138 -10.57 -11.35 -1.14
N LEU A 139 -9.66 -11.13 -2.10
CA LEU A 139 -8.38 -11.84 -2.15
C LEU A 139 -7.41 -11.37 -1.06
N LEU A 140 -7.48 -10.08 -0.70
CA LEU A 140 -6.59 -9.47 0.28
C LEU A 140 -6.52 -10.22 1.63
N PRO A 141 -7.64 -10.60 2.29
CA PRO A 141 -7.61 -11.33 3.55
C PRO A 141 -6.81 -12.63 3.48
N LEU A 142 -6.93 -13.36 2.36
CA LEU A 142 -6.24 -14.64 2.17
C LEU A 142 -4.74 -14.44 2.04
N ILE A 143 -4.32 -13.42 1.29
CA ILE A 143 -2.90 -13.08 1.12
C ILE A 143 -2.30 -12.62 2.44
N LEU A 144 -3.01 -11.77 3.19
CA LEU A 144 -2.54 -11.31 4.49
C LEU A 144 -2.38 -12.46 5.48
N ASP A 145 -3.35 -13.38 5.55
CA ASP A 145 -3.27 -14.58 6.41
C ASP A 145 -2.06 -15.44 6.10
N TRP A 146 -1.74 -15.58 4.85
CA TRP A 146 -0.57 -16.32 4.42
C TRP A 146 0.73 -15.56 4.71
N ARG A 147 0.83 -14.29 4.35
CA ARG A 147 2.03 -13.46 4.57
C ARG A 147 2.37 -13.29 6.06
N MET A 148 1.38 -13.21 6.93
CA MET A 148 1.60 -13.12 8.39
C MET A 148 2.24 -14.36 9.01
N ARG A 149 2.20 -15.51 8.33
CA ARG A 149 2.83 -16.75 8.80
C ARG A 149 4.30 -16.85 8.39
N LEU A 150 4.75 -16.01 7.46
CA LEU A 150 6.12 -16.00 6.98
C LEU A 150 7.01 -15.20 7.92
N ASN A 151 8.23 -15.70 8.15
CA ASN A 151 9.20 -15.01 8.98
C ASN A 151 10.32 -14.42 8.12
N GLY A 152 10.85 -13.26 8.54
CA GLY A 152 12.02 -12.65 7.93
C GLY A 152 11.74 -11.91 6.61
N VAL A 153 10.48 -11.80 6.17
CA VAL A 153 10.07 -11.10 4.96
C VAL A 153 9.08 -9.99 5.28
N ARG A 154 9.07 -8.93 4.48
CA ARG A 154 8.20 -7.78 4.68
C ARG A 154 7.06 -7.78 3.67
N THR A 155 5.89 -7.36 4.12
CA THR A 155 4.74 -7.11 3.27
C THR A 155 4.38 -5.63 3.35
N HIS A 156 4.75 -4.90 2.33
CA HIS A 156 4.40 -3.49 2.14
C HIS A 156 3.05 -3.40 1.44
N PHE A 157 2.43 -2.23 1.49
CA PHE A 157 1.23 -1.98 0.68
C PHE A 157 1.04 -0.50 0.35
N THR A 158 0.26 -0.24 -0.69
CA THR A 158 -0.28 1.08 -0.99
C THR A 158 -1.80 1.04 -1.05
N SER A 159 -2.45 2.16 -0.76
CA SER A 159 -3.89 2.32 -0.96
C SER A 159 -4.25 3.77 -1.26
N ASN A 160 -5.27 3.94 -2.11
CA ASN A 160 -5.91 5.24 -2.32
C ASN A 160 -7.04 5.49 -1.32
N LEU A 161 -7.40 4.48 -0.53
CA LEU A 161 -8.40 4.56 0.52
C LEU A 161 -7.78 5.07 1.83
N SER A 162 -8.54 5.85 2.57
CA SER A 162 -8.24 6.20 3.97
C SER A 162 -8.42 4.98 4.88
N GLY A 163 -7.93 5.06 6.11
CA GLY A 163 -8.14 4.00 7.10
C GLY A 163 -9.64 3.70 7.36
N ALA A 164 -10.50 4.72 7.33
CA ALA A 164 -11.95 4.54 7.51
C ALA A 164 -12.59 3.83 6.30
N GLU A 165 -12.18 4.17 5.09
CA GLU A 165 -12.65 3.50 3.87
C GLU A 165 -12.17 2.06 3.78
N LEU A 166 -10.92 1.77 4.17
CA LEU A 166 -10.41 0.41 4.30
C LEU A 166 -11.22 -0.40 5.31
N MET A 167 -11.58 0.22 6.45
CA MET A 167 -12.45 -0.40 7.45
C MET A 167 -13.83 -0.74 6.89
N THR A 168 -14.43 0.19 6.15
CA THR A 168 -15.75 -0.02 5.52
C THR A 168 -15.70 -1.14 4.48
N ARG A 169 -14.62 -1.22 3.68
CA ARG A 169 -14.51 -2.20 2.60
C ARG A 169 -14.19 -3.62 3.10
N TYR A 170 -13.21 -3.74 4.00
CA TYR A 170 -12.65 -5.05 4.39
C TYR A 170 -13.00 -5.48 5.81
N GLY A 171 -13.54 -4.58 6.61
CA GLY A 171 -13.83 -4.81 8.01
C GLY A 171 -12.59 -4.72 8.92
N GLN A 172 -12.85 -4.71 10.22
CA GLN A 172 -11.85 -4.47 11.25
C GLN A 172 -10.71 -5.48 11.23
N ARG A 173 -11.01 -6.77 11.07
CA ARG A 173 -10.01 -7.85 11.10
C ARG A 173 -8.89 -7.67 10.05
N VAL A 174 -9.23 -7.23 8.84
CA VAL A 174 -8.25 -7.00 7.77
C VAL A 174 -7.42 -5.76 8.05
N VAL A 175 -8.07 -4.69 8.51
CA VAL A 175 -7.38 -3.45 8.86
C VAL A 175 -6.42 -3.67 10.03
N ASP A 176 -6.81 -4.39 11.07
CA ASP A 176 -5.93 -4.76 12.19
C ASP A 176 -4.68 -5.51 11.70
N ARG A 177 -4.83 -6.41 10.73
CA ARG A 177 -3.71 -7.12 10.12
C ARG A 177 -2.77 -6.21 9.33
N LEU A 178 -3.32 -5.29 8.53
CA LEU A 178 -2.52 -4.30 7.81
C LEU A 178 -1.70 -3.44 8.79
N TYR A 179 -2.32 -2.98 9.88
CA TYR A 179 -1.65 -2.20 10.92
C TYR A 179 -0.64 -3.03 11.75
N GLY A 180 -0.90 -4.31 11.90
CA GLY A 180 0.04 -5.24 12.55
C GLY A 180 1.26 -5.59 11.68
N LEU A 181 1.08 -5.62 10.36
CA LEU A 181 2.15 -5.94 9.40
C LEU A 181 3.08 -4.79 9.11
N ALA A 182 2.58 -3.55 9.02
CA ALA A 182 3.34 -2.43 8.48
C ALA A 182 3.20 -1.15 9.31
N LYS A 183 4.22 -0.29 9.29
CA LYS A 183 4.13 1.09 9.72
C LYS A 183 3.41 1.90 8.65
N ILE A 184 2.31 2.55 9.01
CA ILE A 184 1.45 3.25 8.07
C ILE A 184 1.76 4.74 8.05
N PHE A 185 1.87 5.30 6.85
CA PHE A 185 2.10 6.71 6.59
C PHE A 185 1.02 7.24 5.66
N THR A 186 0.36 8.31 6.07
CA THR A 186 -0.63 8.99 5.24
C THR A 186 0.07 10.03 4.39
N ILE A 187 0.08 9.79 3.07
CA ILE A 187 0.69 10.70 2.11
C ILE A 187 -0.39 11.65 1.60
N SER A 188 -0.28 12.90 2.02
CA SER A 188 -1.14 14.01 1.56
C SER A 188 -0.42 14.86 0.53
N GLY A 189 -1.16 15.60 -0.28
CA GLY A 189 -0.61 16.53 -1.26
C GLY A 189 -1.32 16.48 -2.59
N GLU A 190 -0.89 17.34 -3.50
CA GLU A 190 -1.37 17.37 -4.87
C GLU A 190 -0.82 16.20 -5.68
N SER A 191 -1.53 15.86 -6.76
CA SER A 191 -1.08 14.83 -7.69
C SER A 191 0.23 15.26 -8.36
N LEU A 192 1.23 14.38 -8.29
CA LEU A 192 2.50 14.55 -9.00
C LEU A 192 2.43 14.08 -10.46
N ARG A 193 1.27 13.58 -10.89
CA ARG A 193 1.06 13.16 -12.28
C ARG A 193 0.91 14.40 -13.15
N GLU A 194 1.77 14.51 -14.16
CA GLU A 194 1.58 15.52 -15.21
C GLU A 194 0.30 15.19 -15.98
N PRO A 195 -0.52 16.21 -16.37
CA PRO A 195 -1.64 15.98 -17.24
C PRO A 195 -1.13 15.31 -18.53
N ARG A 196 -1.67 14.15 -18.89
CA ARG A 196 -1.34 13.58 -20.20
C ARG A 196 -1.89 14.54 -21.25
N PRO A 197 -1.09 14.94 -22.26
CA PRO A 197 -1.64 15.72 -23.37
C PRO A 197 -2.78 14.91 -23.97
N VAL A 198 -3.94 15.54 -24.09
CA VAL A 198 -5.09 14.95 -24.77
C VAL A 198 -4.67 14.79 -26.23
N THR A 199 -4.27 13.58 -26.62
CA THR A 199 -3.97 13.28 -28.02
C THR A 199 -5.31 13.41 -28.75
N ASN A 200 -5.46 14.49 -29.53
CA ASN A 200 -6.66 14.71 -30.30
C ASN A 200 -6.70 13.69 -31.43
N TYR A 201 -7.40 12.56 -31.18
CA TYR A 201 -7.53 11.45 -32.14
C TYR A 201 -8.18 11.90 -33.47
N GLN A 202 -8.85 13.06 -33.54
CA GLN A 202 -9.41 13.59 -34.76
C GLN A 202 -8.33 13.93 -35.81
N SER A 203 -7.12 14.30 -35.38
CA SER A 203 -6.01 14.58 -36.32
C SER A 203 -5.38 13.32 -36.93
N LEU A 204 -5.63 12.15 -36.40
CA LEU A 204 -5.14 10.87 -36.93
C LEU A 204 -6.12 10.26 -37.97
N ILE A 205 -7.40 10.59 -37.88
CA ILE A 205 -8.43 10.07 -38.80
C ILE A 205 -8.37 10.79 -40.15
N THR A 206 -7.99 12.09 -40.16
CA THR A 206 -7.94 12.89 -41.40
C THR A 206 -6.73 12.59 -42.30
N LYS A 207 -5.72 11.84 -41.84
CA LYS A 207 -4.55 11.48 -42.67
C LYS A 207 -4.73 10.25 -43.55
N HIS A 208 -5.84 9.53 -43.42
CA HIS A 208 -6.12 8.31 -44.20
C HIS A 208 -7.31 8.46 -45.17
N GLN A 209 -7.79 9.69 -45.40
CA GLN A 209 -8.80 9.97 -46.40
C GLN A 209 -8.26 10.98 -47.44
N THR A 210 -7.29 10.56 -48.21
CA THR A 210 -6.97 11.19 -49.49
C THR A 210 -6.93 10.08 -50.55
N PRO A 211 -7.71 10.25 -51.62
CA PRO A 211 -7.89 9.23 -52.65
C PRO A 211 -6.62 8.96 -53.44
#